data_932094e0ae153b4e5bd3f9b31d3c017c
#
_entry.id   932094e0ae153b4e5bd3f9b31d3c017c
#
_cell.length_a   1.000
_cell.length_b   1.000
_cell.length_c   1.000
_cell.angle_alpha   90.00
_cell.angle_beta   90.00
_cell.angle_gamma   90.00
#
_symmetry.space_group_name_H-M   'P 1'
#
loop_
_entity.id
_entity.type
_entity.pdbx_description
1 polymer ?
#
loop_
_entity_poly.entity_id
_entity_poly.type
_entity_poly.pdbx_seq_one_letter_code
_entity_poly.pdbx_strand_id
1 'polypeptide(L)'
;AVATTSVYARVAPEHKMRIVHALKSQGHTVSMTGDGVNDAPALRAADIGVAMGITGTQVTKEAAAMVLADDNFATIVDAVREGRRIFDNIKKFLRFLLSSNMGEVLTVFGGVVLAGVIGLSGRSSSGVVLPLLATQILWINLVTDSGPALAMGVDPSVEDVMARPPRKPTERVVDGAMWSGVLLVMLSTAAAILLSEMAKRKRTKAA
;
A
#
# COMPACT_ATOMS: atom_id res chain seq x y z
N ALA A 1 -11.47 -32.59 -12.58
CA ALA A 1 -12.62 -32.63 -11.65
C ALA A 1 -12.82 -31.24 -11.02
N VAL A 2 -11.77 -30.58 -10.44
CA VAL A 2 -11.93 -29.29 -9.72
C VAL A 2 -12.42 -28.15 -10.63
N ALA A 3 -12.04 -28.15 -11.90
CA ALA A 3 -12.47 -27.13 -12.86
C ALA A 3 -13.96 -27.21 -13.27
N THR A 4 -14.60 -28.33 -13.04
CA THR A 4 -15.98 -28.61 -13.50
C THR A 4 -16.95 -28.95 -12.38
N THR A 5 -16.46 -29.13 -11.16
CA THR A 5 -17.24 -29.56 -10.01
C THR A 5 -17.29 -28.47 -8.97
N SER A 6 -18.47 -27.95 -8.69
CA SER A 6 -18.68 -26.86 -7.72
C SER A 6 -19.06 -27.36 -6.32
N VAL A 7 -19.52 -28.62 -6.18
CA VAL A 7 -20.00 -29.17 -4.92
C VAL A 7 -19.29 -30.48 -4.61
N TYR A 8 -18.70 -30.56 -3.43
CA TYR A 8 -18.04 -31.76 -2.90
C TYR A 8 -18.68 -32.11 -1.55
N ALA A 9 -19.41 -33.19 -1.48
CA ALA A 9 -20.08 -33.62 -0.25
C ALA A 9 -19.34 -34.80 0.40
N ARG A 10 -19.37 -34.87 1.74
CA ARG A 10 -18.80 -35.94 2.55
C ARG A 10 -17.32 -36.24 2.25
N VAL A 11 -16.53 -35.19 2.10
CA VAL A 11 -15.09 -35.27 1.81
C VAL A 11 -14.29 -35.52 3.09
N ALA A 12 -13.29 -36.40 3.03
CA ALA A 12 -12.32 -36.57 4.10
C ALA A 12 -11.40 -35.37 4.20
N PRO A 13 -10.73 -35.10 5.36
CA PRO A 13 -9.83 -34.00 5.55
C PRO A 13 -8.75 -33.89 4.47
N GLU A 14 -8.18 -35.03 4.05
CA GLU A 14 -7.19 -35.13 2.98
C GLU A 14 -7.72 -34.60 1.63
N HIS A 15 -8.99 -34.87 1.35
CA HIS A 15 -9.62 -34.37 0.13
C HIS A 15 -9.81 -32.85 0.15
N LYS A 16 -10.12 -32.27 1.32
CA LYS A 16 -10.20 -30.81 1.47
C LYS A 16 -8.86 -30.17 1.10
N MET A 17 -7.74 -30.68 1.63
CA MET A 17 -6.40 -30.21 1.26
C MET A 17 -6.12 -30.34 -0.24
N ARG A 18 -6.47 -31.50 -0.85
CA ARG A 18 -6.27 -31.72 -2.28
C ARG A 18 -7.07 -30.73 -3.14
N ILE A 19 -8.29 -30.39 -2.74
CA ILE A 19 -9.13 -29.40 -3.42
C ILE A 19 -8.46 -28.02 -3.33
N VAL A 20 -8.02 -27.60 -2.14
CA VAL A 20 -7.29 -26.33 -1.95
C VAL A 20 -6.05 -26.25 -2.85
N HIS A 21 -5.20 -27.28 -2.83
CA HIS A 21 -3.99 -27.31 -3.67
C HIS A 21 -4.32 -27.29 -5.17
N ALA A 22 -5.36 -28.02 -5.60
CA ALA A 22 -5.78 -28.06 -6.99
C ALA A 22 -6.31 -26.70 -7.48
N LEU A 23 -7.06 -25.97 -6.65
CA LEU A 23 -7.50 -24.61 -6.98
C LEU A 23 -6.32 -23.63 -7.02
N LYS A 24 -5.40 -23.70 -6.07
CA LYS A 24 -4.19 -22.87 -6.05
C LYS A 24 -3.30 -23.13 -7.26
N SER A 25 -3.15 -24.39 -7.70
CA SER A 25 -2.37 -24.73 -8.90
C SER A 25 -2.97 -24.19 -10.20
N GLN A 26 -4.25 -23.85 -10.21
CA GLN A 26 -4.94 -23.16 -11.30
C GLN A 26 -4.84 -21.64 -11.22
N GLY A 27 -4.13 -21.10 -10.22
CA GLY A 27 -3.94 -19.67 -10.04
C GLY A 27 -5.07 -18.97 -9.28
N HIS A 28 -6.00 -19.74 -8.66
CA HIS A 28 -7.03 -19.15 -7.82
C HIS A 28 -6.48 -18.78 -6.43
N THR A 29 -6.93 -17.66 -5.89
CA THR A 29 -6.79 -17.34 -4.47
C THR A 29 -7.90 -18.04 -3.70
N VAL A 30 -7.53 -18.90 -2.76
CA VAL A 30 -8.46 -19.79 -2.07
C VAL A 30 -8.65 -19.34 -0.63
N SER A 31 -9.90 -19.07 -0.26
CA SER A 31 -10.31 -18.96 1.14
C SER A 31 -10.95 -20.27 1.58
N MET A 32 -10.55 -20.78 2.75
CA MET A 32 -11.09 -22.01 3.35
C MET A 32 -11.69 -21.70 4.70
N THR A 33 -12.93 -22.13 4.93
CA THR A 33 -13.59 -22.04 6.24
C THR A 33 -13.61 -23.39 6.93
N GLY A 34 -13.48 -23.39 8.25
CA GLY A 34 -13.54 -24.63 9.05
C GLY A 34 -13.82 -24.35 10.52
N ASP A 35 -14.41 -25.35 11.19
CA ASP A 35 -14.77 -25.32 12.61
C ASP A 35 -14.15 -26.47 13.42
N GLY A 36 -13.76 -27.56 12.76
CA GLY A 36 -13.23 -28.77 13.38
C GLY A 36 -11.71 -28.91 13.32
N VAL A 37 -11.15 -29.66 14.25
CA VAL A 37 -9.69 -29.95 14.32
C VAL A 37 -9.17 -30.53 12.99
N ASN A 38 -10.00 -31.30 12.29
CA ASN A 38 -9.66 -31.92 11.00
C ASN A 38 -9.54 -30.90 9.86
N ASP A 39 -10.00 -29.67 10.04
CA ASP A 39 -9.92 -28.60 9.03
C ASP A 39 -8.62 -27.81 9.13
N ALA A 40 -7.94 -27.86 10.27
CA ALA A 40 -6.73 -27.08 10.53
C ALA A 40 -5.62 -27.21 9.44
N PRO A 41 -5.32 -28.42 8.91
CA PRO A 41 -4.36 -28.54 7.81
C PRO A 41 -4.81 -27.83 6.53
N ALA A 42 -6.10 -27.90 6.18
CA ALA A 42 -6.65 -27.25 4.99
C ALA A 42 -6.71 -25.72 5.15
N LEU A 43 -7.03 -25.23 6.36
CA LEU A 43 -7.00 -23.82 6.71
C LEU A 43 -5.59 -23.22 6.53
N ARG A 44 -4.55 -23.93 6.99
CA ARG A 44 -3.15 -23.51 6.81
C ARG A 44 -2.69 -23.57 5.35
N ALA A 45 -3.22 -24.51 4.56
CA ALA A 45 -2.86 -24.66 3.15
C ALA A 45 -3.53 -23.62 2.25
N ALA A 46 -4.64 -23.05 2.66
CA ALA A 46 -5.36 -22.00 1.94
C ALA A 46 -4.57 -20.67 1.99
N ASP A 47 -4.89 -19.76 1.08
CA ASP A 47 -4.33 -18.41 1.12
C ASP A 47 -4.91 -17.58 2.29
N ILE A 48 -6.19 -17.85 2.60
CA ILE A 48 -6.88 -17.25 3.74
C ILE A 48 -7.67 -18.35 4.45
N GLY A 49 -7.13 -18.87 5.57
CA GLY A 49 -7.86 -19.76 6.47
C GLY A 49 -8.79 -18.95 7.36
N VAL A 50 -10.05 -19.35 7.47
CA VAL A 50 -11.08 -18.68 8.27
C VAL A 50 -11.66 -19.67 9.26
N ALA A 51 -11.49 -19.45 10.56
CA ALA A 51 -12.09 -20.25 11.61
C ALA A 51 -13.38 -19.64 12.14
N MET A 52 -14.31 -20.49 12.53
CA MET A 52 -15.50 -20.07 13.25
C MET A 52 -15.15 -19.68 14.69
N GLY A 53 -15.65 -18.53 15.17
CA GLY A 53 -15.33 -17.99 16.47
C GLY A 53 -16.17 -18.57 17.60
N ILE A 54 -17.43 -18.91 17.33
CA ILE A 54 -18.34 -19.48 18.31
C ILE A 54 -18.21 -21.02 18.30
N THR A 55 -18.38 -21.64 17.15
CA THR A 55 -18.38 -23.12 17.01
C THR A 55 -17.00 -23.73 16.78
N GLY A 56 -16.03 -22.90 16.36
CA GLY A 56 -14.69 -23.38 16.01
C GLY A 56 -13.86 -23.79 17.22
N THR A 57 -13.08 -24.87 17.06
CA THR A 57 -12.16 -25.36 18.07
C THR A 57 -10.94 -24.42 18.22
N GLN A 58 -10.27 -24.49 19.37
CA GLN A 58 -9.04 -23.69 19.59
C GLN A 58 -7.96 -23.98 18.53
N VAL A 59 -7.84 -25.23 18.11
CA VAL A 59 -6.87 -25.66 17.09
C VAL A 59 -7.17 -25.02 15.72
N THR A 60 -8.44 -24.90 15.33
CA THR A 60 -8.84 -24.21 14.11
C THR A 60 -8.57 -22.71 14.17
N LYS A 61 -8.87 -22.08 15.32
CA LYS A 61 -8.60 -20.65 15.53
C LYS A 61 -7.11 -20.31 15.44
N GLU A 62 -6.25 -21.17 15.98
CA GLU A 62 -4.79 -21.02 15.89
C GLU A 62 -4.21 -21.31 14.49
N ALA A 63 -4.91 -22.14 13.71
CA ALA A 63 -4.51 -22.47 12.35
C ALA A 63 -4.96 -21.42 11.32
N ALA A 64 -5.95 -20.61 11.64
CA ALA A 64 -6.60 -19.67 10.73
C ALA A 64 -5.90 -18.31 10.71
N ALA A 65 -5.97 -17.63 9.57
CA ALA A 65 -5.56 -16.24 9.40
C ALA A 65 -6.63 -15.24 9.88
N MET A 66 -7.88 -15.69 9.97
CA MET A 66 -9.04 -14.89 10.38
C MET A 66 -9.96 -15.72 11.26
N VAL A 67 -10.59 -15.10 12.24
CA VAL A 67 -11.62 -15.72 13.09
C VAL A 67 -12.90 -14.90 12.97
N LEU A 68 -14.01 -15.56 12.60
CA LEU A 68 -15.33 -14.95 12.53
C LEU A 68 -15.97 -14.92 13.91
N ALA A 69 -16.12 -13.76 14.49
CA ALA A 69 -16.70 -13.61 15.83
C ALA A 69 -18.20 -14.00 15.90
N ASP A 70 -18.89 -13.90 14.78
CA ASP A 70 -20.33 -14.10 14.65
C ASP A 70 -20.70 -15.40 13.90
N ASP A 71 -19.74 -16.20 13.48
CA ASP A 71 -19.87 -17.39 12.63
C ASP A 71 -20.71 -17.15 11.36
N ASN A 72 -20.80 -15.91 10.90
CA ASN A 72 -21.59 -15.52 9.75
C ASN A 72 -20.72 -15.46 8.49
N PHE A 73 -21.07 -16.27 7.49
CA PHE A 73 -20.34 -16.29 6.20
C PHE A 73 -20.39 -14.92 5.47
N ALA A 74 -21.46 -14.14 5.63
CA ALA A 74 -21.56 -12.80 5.02
C ALA A 74 -20.45 -11.85 5.50
N THR A 75 -19.99 -12.00 6.73
CA THR A 75 -18.90 -11.22 7.32
C THR A 75 -17.57 -11.45 6.59
N ILE A 76 -17.38 -12.59 5.93
CA ILE A 76 -16.21 -12.84 5.07
C ILE A 76 -16.21 -11.86 3.87
N VAL A 77 -17.37 -11.62 3.29
CA VAL A 77 -17.51 -10.68 2.15
C VAL A 77 -17.17 -9.27 2.59
N ASP A 78 -17.62 -8.87 3.77
CA ASP A 78 -17.30 -7.56 4.35
C ASP A 78 -15.81 -7.45 4.67
N ALA A 79 -15.19 -8.51 5.20
CA ALA A 79 -13.75 -8.57 5.42
C ALA A 79 -12.95 -8.45 4.12
N VAL A 80 -13.39 -9.08 3.03
CA VAL A 80 -12.76 -8.93 1.70
C VAL A 80 -12.90 -7.49 1.20
N ARG A 81 -14.07 -6.87 1.36
CA ARG A 81 -14.32 -5.48 0.98
C ARG A 81 -13.38 -4.55 1.75
N GLU A 82 -13.29 -4.74 3.06
CA GLU A 82 -12.42 -3.94 3.91
C GLU A 82 -10.94 -4.14 3.59
N GLY A 83 -10.50 -5.38 3.36
CA GLY A 83 -9.13 -5.68 2.95
C GLY A 83 -8.75 -5.01 1.62
N ARG A 84 -9.67 -4.94 0.65
CA ARG A 84 -9.45 -4.22 -0.61
C ARG A 84 -9.37 -2.71 -0.38
N ARG A 85 -10.20 -2.14 0.50
CA ARG A 85 -10.14 -0.73 0.89
C ARG A 85 -8.81 -0.38 1.55
N ILE A 86 -8.39 -1.19 2.53
CA ILE A 86 -7.09 -1.01 3.22
C ILE A 86 -5.95 -1.05 2.22
N PHE A 87 -5.96 -1.99 1.28
CA PHE A 87 -4.92 -2.09 0.27
C PHE A 87 -4.85 -0.87 -0.63
N ASP A 88 -5.99 -0.32 -1.06
CA ASP A 88 -6.04 0.92 -1.84
C ASP A 88 -5.50 2.12 -1.03
N ASN A 89 -5.83 2.19 0.26
CA ASN A 89 -5.31 3.23 1.14
C ASN A 89 -3.79 3.10 1.34
N ILE A 90 -3.27 1.88 1.47
CA ILE A 90 -1.81 1.63 1.49
C ILE A 90 -1.16 2.13 0.18
N LYS A 91 -1.75 1.87 -0.99
CA LYS A 91 -1.22 2.39 -2.28
C LYS A 91 -1.23 3.92 -2.33
N LYS A 92 -2.31 4.58 -1.87
CA LYS A 92 -2.40 6.05 -1.78
C LYS A 92 -1.31 6.60 -0.86
N PHE A 93 -1.18 6.03 0.32
CA PHE A 93 -0.18 6.39 1.32
C PHE A 93 1.26 6.25 0.79
N LEU A 94 1.59 5.10 0.18
CA LEU A 94 2.92 4.88 -0.40
C LEU A 94 3.23 5.87 -1.52
N ARG A 95 2.24 6.18 -2.38
CA ARG A 95 2.40 7.19 -3.43
C ARG A 95 2.71 8.55 -2.84
N PHE A 96 1.97 8.95 -1.81
CA PHE A 96 2.19 10.22 -1.11
C PHE A 96 3.60 10.28 -0.51
N LEU A 97 4.00 9.29 0.29
CA LEU A 97 5.32 9.25 0.92
C LEU A 97 6.47 9.26 -0.10
N LEU A 98 6.37 8.44 -1.14
CA LEU A 98 7.41 8.39 -2.18
C LEU A 98 7.51 9.73 -2.92
N SER A 99 6.38 10.40 -3.19
CA SER A 99 6.38 11.69 -3.86
C SER A 99 6.98 12.80 -2.98
N SER A 100 6.61 12.82 -1.69
CA SER A 100 7.13 13.80 -0.72
C SER A 100 8.64 13.64 -0.53
N ASN A 101 9.08 12.45 -0.14
CA ASN A 101 10.51 12.20 0.10
C ASN A 101 11.37 12.41 -1.15
N MET A 102 10.88 12.03 -2.33
CA MET A 102 11.60 12.26 -3.57
C MET A 102 11.67 13.77 -3.90
N GLY A 103 10.62 14.53 -3.60
CA GLY A 103 10.61 16.00 -3.69
C GLY A 103 11.68 16.63 -2.81
N GLU A 104 11.83 16.17 -1.56
CA GLU A 104 12.87 16.63 -0.64
C GLU A 104 14.28 16.34 -1.16
N VAL A 105 14.52 15.10 -1.60
CA VAL A 105 15.82 14.69 -2.18
C VAL A 105 16.18 15.58 -3.36
N LEU A 106 15.23 15.85 -4.26
CA LEU A 106 15.48 16.72 -5.41
C LEU A 106 15.69 18.17 -5.01
N THR A 107 14.98 18.66 -4.00
CA THR A 107 15.16 20.03 -3.50
C THR A 107 16.57 20.20 -2.94
N VAL A 108 17.05 19.25 -2.15
CA VAL A 108 18.40 19.29 -1.60
C VAL A 108 19.45 19.13 -2.70
N PHE A 109 19.33 18.12 -3.53
CA PHE A 109 20.26 17.84 -4.61
C PHE A 109 20.28 18.98 -5.64
N GLY A 110 19.12 19.41 -6.12
CA GLY A 110 18.98 20.49 -7.07
C GLY A 110 19.47 21.83 -6.50
N GLY A 111 19.19 22.08 -5.23
CA GLY A 111 19.67 23.29 -4.55
C GLY A 111 21.20 23.35 -4.43
N VAL A 112 21.83 22.21 -4.15
CA VAL A 112 23.31 22.12 -4.10
C VAL A 112 23.92 22.30 -5.50
N VAL A 113 23.42 21.55 -6.50
CA VAL A 113 23.97 21.58 -7.87
C VAL A 113 23.74 22.92 -8.55
N LEU A 114 22.56 23.51 -8.34
CA LEU A 114 22.19 24.79 -8.95
C LEU A 114 22.54 26.02 -8.10
N ALA A 115 23.22 25.84 -6.97
CA ALA A 115 23.54 26.90 -6.02
C ALA A 115 24.18 28.14 -6.70
N GLY A 116 25.13 27.92 -7.60
CA GLY A 116 25.77 28.97 -8.38
C GLY A 116 24.84 29.68 -9.35
N VAL A 117 23.90 28.96 -9.94
CA VAL A 117 22.90 29.48 -10.89
C VAL A 117 21.80 30.26 -10.17
N ILE A 118 21.37 29.75 -9.00
CA ILE A 118 20.30 30.34 -8.18
C ILE A 118 20.80 31.52 -7.33
N GLY A 119 22.12 31.72 -7.24
CA GLY A 119 22.71 32.83 -6.48
C GLY A 119 22.74 32.58 -4.97
N LEU A 120 22.75 31.34 -4.54
CA LEU A 120 22.88 30.95 -3.12
C LEU A 120 24.33 30.97 -2.61
N SER A 121 25.29 31.19 -3.49
CA SER A 121 26.73 31.04 -3.26
C SER A 121 27.34 32.01 -2.21
N GLY A 122 26.57 32.88 -1.61
CA GLY A 122 27.06 33.93 -0.73
C GLY A 122 26.83 33.73 0.79
N ARG A 123 26.27 32.60 1.23
CA ARG A 123 25.77 32.50 2.61
C ARG A 123 26.39 31.43 3.50
N SER A 124 27.38 30.70 3.05
CA SER A 124 28.00 29.63 3.88
C SER A 124 29.52 29.84 3.98
N SER A 125 30.03 29.88 5.20
CA SER A 125 31.48 29.90 5.50
C SER A 125 32.19 28.60 5.14
N SER A 126 31.45 27.51 4.86
CA SER A 126 31.98 26.19 4.51
C SER A 126 31.97 25.87 3.00
N GLY A 127 31.53 26.78 2.14
CA GLY A 127 31.52 26.61 0.69
C GLY A 127 30.42 25.68 0.15
N VAL A 128 29.71 24.90 1.00
CA VAL A 128 28.60 24.04 0.61
C VAL A 128 27.29 24.69 1.02
N VAL A 129 26.43 24.93 0.04
CA VAL A 129 25.09 25.49 0.28
C VAL A 129 24.13 24.33 0.53
N LEU A 130 23.55 24.24 1.73
CA LEU A 130 22.50 23.29 2.08
C LEU A 130 21.14 24.00 1.99
N PRO A 131 20.29 23.70 1.02
CA PRO A 131 18.97 24.33 0.87
C PRO A 131 18.04 24.04 2.04
N LEU A 132 18.15 22.82 2.61
CA LEU A 132 17.42 22.34 3.78
C LEU A 132 18.41 21.75 4.79
N LEU A 133 18.23 22.07 6.06
CA LEU A 133 18.97 21.46 7.15
C LEU A 133 18.37 20.09 7.48
N ALA A 134 19.18 19.17 8.00
CA ALA A 134 18.71 17.84 8.42
C ALA A 134 17.56 17.89 9.45
N THR A 135 17.60 18.87 10.36
CA THR A 135 16.52 19.11 11.32
C THR A 135 15.23 19.58 10.66
N GLN A 136 15.31 20.38 9.58
CA GLN A 136 14.13 20.79 8.81
C GLN A 136 13.50 19.63 8.06
N ILE A 137 14.31 18.78 7.43
CA ILE A 137 13.83 17.54 6.77
C ILE A 137 13.15 16.63 7.79
N LEU A 138 13.75 16.45 8.97
CA LEU A 138 13.13 15.66 10.05
C LEU A 138 11.77 16.24 10.47
N TRP A 139 11.65 17.54 10.61
CA TRP A 139 10.38 18.19 10.96
C TRP A 139 9.33 18.06 9.85
N ILE A 140 9.72 18.21 8.59
CA ILE A 140 8.83 18.04 7.44
C ILE A 140 8.27 16.63 7.47
N ASN A 141 9.12 15.59 7.53
CA ASN A 141 8.70 14.20 7.57
C ASN A 141 7.82 13.87 8.79
N LEU A 142 8.15 14.41 9.96
CA LEU A 142 7.40 14.10 11.17
C LEU A 142 6.03 14.80 11.21
N VAL A 143 5.96 16.09 10.89
CA VAL A 143 4.77 16.91 11.08
C VAL A 143 3.90 16.95 9.82
N THR A 144 4.53 17.18 8.67
CA THR A 144 3.81 17.41 7.41
C THR A 144 3.32 16.09 6.79
N ASP A 145 4.10 15.00 6.92
CA ASP A 145 3.74 13.72 6.32
C ASP A 145 2.85 12.87 7.23
N SER A 146 2.97 12.99 8.56
CA SER A 146 2.19 12.15 9.49
C SER A 146 0.70 12.42 9.44
N GLY A 147 0.26 13.67 9.35
CA GLY A 147 -1.15 14.04 9.30
C GLY A 147 -1.88 13.47 8.07
N PRO A 148 -1.44 13.77 6.85
CA PRO A 148 -2.00 13.20 5.63
C PRO A 148 -1.90 11.67 5.56
N ALA A 149 -0.80 11.08 6.07
CA ALA A 149 -0.62 9.65 6.13
C ALA A 149 -1.73 8.98 6.97
N LEU A 150 -2.00 9.53 8.15
CA LEU A 150 -3.05 9.03 9.04
C LEU A 150 -4.44 9.19 8.40
N ALA A 151 -4.71 10.34 7.79
CA ALA A 151 -5.97 10.61 7.11
C ALA A 151 -6.23 9.62 5.97
N MET A 152 -5.21 9.32 5.15
CA MET A 152 -5.31 8.33 4.07
C MET A 152 -5.51 6.90 4.58
N GLY A 153 -5.06 6.58 5.78
CA GLY A 153 -5.27 5.27 6.41
C GLY A 153 -6.75 4.96 6.67
N VAL A 154 -7.55 5.97 6.98
CA VAL A 154 -8.99 5.86 7.29
C VAL A 154 -9.90 6.34 6.16
N ASP A 155 -9.33 6.71 5.00
CA ASP A 155 -10.07 7.24 3.86
C ASP A 155 -11.12 6.24 3.35
N PRO A 156 -12.38 6.66 3.13
CA PRO A 156 -13.40 5.79 2.54
C PRO A 156 -13.06 5.44 1.10
N SER A 157 -13.53 4.29 0.63
CA SER A 157 -13.39 3.91 -0.77
C SER A 157 -14.20 4.86 -1.68
N VAL A 158 -13.59 5.35 -2.74
CA VAL A 158 -14.25 6.22 -3.74
C VAL A 158 -15.13 5.40 -4.69
N GLU A 159 -14.74 4.15 -4.97
CA GLU A 159 -15.41 3.23 -5.89
C GLU A 159 -15.89 1.98 -5.15
N ASP A 160 -16.82 1.24 -5.76
CA ASP A 160 -17.17 -0.09 -5.29
C ASP A 160 -15.99 -1.05 -5.52
N VAL A 161 -15.22 -1.27 -4.46
CA VAL A 161 -14.04 -2.15 -4.49
C VAL A 161 -14.39 -3.60 -4.82
N MET A 162 -15.66 -4.00 -4.68
CA MET A 162 -16.13 -5.35 -5.00
C MET A 162 -16.47 -5.54 -6.48
N ALA A 163 -16.75 -4.47 -7.22
CA ALA A 163 -16.99 -4.53 -8.66
C ALA A 163 -15.73 -4.86 -9.47
N ARG A 164 -14.54 -4.65 -8.90
CA ARG A 164 -13.26 -4.94 -9.55
C ARG A 164 -12.90 -6.43 -9.48
N PRO A 165 -12.25 -6.98 -10.52
CA PRO A 165 -11.73 -8.34 -10.46
C PRO A 165 -10.68 -8.49 -9.35
N PRO A 166 -10.44 -9.71 -8.84
CA PRO A 166 -9.41 -9.98 -7.88
C PRO A 166 -8.02 -9.56 -8.40
N ARG A 167 -7.19 -9.04 -7.50
CA ARG A 167 -5.80 -8.68 -7.81
C ARG A 167 -4.99 -9.93 -8.16
N LYS A 168 -4.11 -9.80 -9.15
CA LYS A 168 -3.17 -10.89 -9.48
C LYS A 168 -2.11 -11.02 -8.37
N PRO A 169 -1.70 -12.24 -7.99
CA PRO A 169 -0.67 -12.45 -6.97
C PRO A 169 0.70 -11.81 -7.32
N THR A 170 0.96 -11.64 -8.62
CA THR A 170 2.19 -11.02 -9.15
C THR A 170 2.14 -9.49 -9.20
N GLU A 171 1.00 -8.88 -8.92
CA GLU A 171 0.84 -7.43 -8.97
C GLU A 171 1.62 -6.77 -7.83
N ARG A 172 2.54 -5.88 -8.19
CA ARG A 172 3.35 -5.15 -7.21
C ARG A 172 2.55 -4.01 -6.60
N VAL A 173 2.80 -3.73 -5.32
CA VAL A 173 2.20 -2.58 -4.63
C VAL A 173 2.70 -1.28 -5.26
N VAL A 174 3.99 -1.22 -5.55
CA VAL A 174 4.62 -0.11 -6.29
C VAL A 174 4.71 -0.52 -7.76
N ASP A 175 3.86 0.05 -8.58
CA ASP A 175 3.75 -0.22 -10.02
C ASP A 175 4.29 0.94 -10.88
N GLY A 176 4.36 0.74 -12.20
CA GLY A 176 4.82 1.76 -13.15
C GLY A 176 3.95 3.03 -13.15
N ALA A 177 2.65 2.89 -12.91
CA ALA A 177 1.74 4.02 -12.81
C ALA A 177 2.02 4.86 -11.55
N MET A 178 2.40 4.22 -10.44
CA MET A 178 2.86 4.93 -9.24
C MET A 178 4.14 5.71 -9.52
N TRP A 179 5.13 5.11 -10.18
CA TRP A 179 6.37 5.81 -10.54
C TRP A 179 6.15 6.97 -11.49
N SER A 180 5.27 6.85 -12.47
CA SER A 180 4.93 7.97 -13.37
C SER A 180 4.28 9.14 -12.60
N GLY A 181 3.42 8.83 -11.63
CA GLY A 181 2.84 9.84 -10.74
C GLY A 181 3.89 10.54 -9.86
N VAL A 182 4.81 9.78 -9.27
CA VAL A 182 5.92 10.32 -8.48
C VAL A 182 6.79 11.24 -9.35
N LEU A 183 7.18 10.80 -10.53
CA LEU A 183 7.97 11.61 -11.48
C LEU A 183 7.25 12.90 -11.89
N LEU A 184 5.95 12.85 -12.12
CA LEU A 184 5.17 14.05 -12.46
C LEU A 184 5.19 15.09 -11.33
N VAL A 185 4.98 14.65 -10.09
CA VAL A 185 5.05 15.52 -8.90
C VAL A 185 6.45 16.10 -8.75
N MET A 186 7.49 15.28 -8.91
CA MET A 186 8.89 15.72 -8.87
C MET A 186 9.17 16.83 -9.88
N LEU A 187 8.80 16.61 -11.14
CA LEU A 187 9.04 17.58 -12.23
C LEU A 187 8.25 18.86 -12.02
N SER A 188 7.00 18.77 -11.56
CA SER A 188 6.19 19.97 -11.27
C SER A 188 6.76 20.78 -10.13
N THR A 189 7.24 20.15 -9.06
CA THR A 189 7.89 20.81 -7.92
C THR A 189 9.19 21.50 -8.35
N ALA A 190 10.03 20.80 -9.10
CA ALA A 190 11.28 21.38 -9.63
C ALA A 190 11.01 22.58 -10.56
N ALA A 191 10.01 22.46 -11.45
CA ALA A 191 9.61 23.56 -12.31
C ALA A 191 9.08 24.77 -11.52
N ALA A 192 8.25 24.54 -10.49
CA ALA A 192 7.74 25.60 -9.63
C ALA A 192 8.86 26.36 -8.90
N ILE A 193 9.86 25.63 -8.37
CA ILE A 193 11.03 26.23 -7.72
C ILE A 193 11.83 27.09 -8.70
N LEU A 194 12.14 26.55 -9.88
CA LEU A 194 12.88 27.29 -10.91
C LEU A 194 12.14 28.55 -11.36
N LEU A 195 10.83 28.45 -11.62
CA LEU A 195 10.02 29.60 -12.02
C LEU A 195 9.97 30.68 -10.93
N SER A 196 9.83 30.28 -9.66
CA SER A 196 9.82 31.21 -8.52
C SER A 196 11.13 31.98 -8.40
N GLU A 197 12.27 31.31 -8.58
CA GLU A 197 13.59 31.94 -8.54
C GLU A 197 13.85 32.87 -9.75
N MET A 198 13.41 32.47 -10.94
CA MET A 198 13.45 33.31 -12.13
C MET A 198 12.60 34.57 -11.96
N ALA A 199 11.43 34.46 -11.35
CA ALA A 199 10.56 35.63 -11.06
C ALA A 199 11.19 36.57 -10.04
N LYS A 200 11.83 36.08 -8.97
CA LYS A 200 12.58 36.91 -8.01
C LYS A 200 13.71 37.66 -8.68
N ARG A 201 14.50 36.99 -9.52
CA ARG A 201 15.61 37.65 -10.26
C ARG A 201 15.15 38.79 -11.18
N LYS A 202 14.00 38.60 -11.87
CA LYS A 202 13.43 39.68 -12.70
C LYS A 202 13.05 40.88 -11.86
N ARG A 203 12.46 40.68 -10.67
CA ARG A 203 12.10 41.78 -9.75
C ARG A 203 13.32 42.50 -9.21
N THR A 204 14.39 41.81 -8.83
CA THR A 204 15.62 42.41 -8.32
C THR A 204 16.41 43.19 -9.38
N LYS A 205 16.23 42.87 -10.68
CA LYS A 205 16.87 43.62 -11.77
C LYS A 205 16.05 44.82 -12.24
N ALA A 206 14.77 44.90 -11.82
CA ALA A 206 13.88 46.00 -12.19
C ALA A 206 13.75 47.08 -11.07
N ALA A 207 14.27 46.81 -9.88
CA ALA A 207 14.43 47.71 -8.76
C ALA A 207 15.89 48.26 -8.69
#